data_5939f9cf28a2787453329b1ada35f475
#
_entry.id   5939f9cf28a2787453329b1ada35f475
#
_cell.length_a   1.000
_cell.length_b   1.000
_cell.length_c   1.000
_cell.angle_alpha   90.00
_cell.angle_beta   90.00
_cell.angle_gamma   90.00
#
_symmetry.space_group_name_H-M   'P 1'
#
loop_
_entity.id
_entity.type
_entity.pdbx_description
1 polymer ?
#
loop_
_entity_poly.entity_id
_entity_poly.type
_entity_poly.pdbx_seq_one_letter_code
_entity_poly.pdbx_strand_id
1 'polypeptide(L)'
;GKLFDTKQPQIFAEMAVTGDGSDWNLTELGLLGDVSIAVPVTIFDDGNHTVPTRHEPPLSGMLLFTPGALLRNGRGYTPADWNEATTDKGKLSIDRYYRLYRRRLLPVLRFINDHAGKPRSAFVTVPGLGCGQFAGPFHGQLGTRLQAVLQRLLTEYGASFPNLKCVYFDPYSECENFRSEIHGISLMVRPLKIPGNQAKSQLCSPVDYAEECDDFSECALYSIVAWDHVSWPGNDFFVGSRATDDGVKAAATNSMSVLTGVGGAYAPESSKYQPPPPYANWGALVDEKIRSGNLRLWNPRAVWRAVETK
;
A
#
# COMPACT_ATOMS: atom_id res chain seq x y z
N GLY A 1 -8.20 8.52 -20.33
CA GLY A 1 -9.51 8.28 -19.99
C GLY A 1 -9.98 6.84 -19.80
N LYS A 2 -9.63 5.87 -20.66
CA LYS A 2 -10.11 4.47 -20.50
C LYS A 2 -9.45 3.73 -19.34
N LEU A 3 -8.31 4.20 -18.90
CA LEU A 3 -7.51 3.66 -17.82
C LEU A 3 -8.23 3.66 -16.46
N PHE A 4 -9.19 4.55 -16.29
CA PHE A 4 -9.87 4.78 -15.01
C PHE A 4 -11.38 4.59 -15.12
N ASP A 5 -11.86 3.91 -16.17
CA ASP A 5 -13.27 3.59 -16.29
C ASP A 5 -13.62 2.50 -15.26
N THR A 6 -14.17 2.93 -14.13
CA THR A 6 -14.64 2.05 -13.06
C THR A 6 -15.77 1.11 -13.50
N LYS A 7 -16.42 1.35 -14.65
CA LYS A 7 -17.45 0.46 -15.22
C LYS A 7 -16.85 -0.78 -15.87
N GLN A 8 -15.62 -0.69 -16.33
CA GLN A 8 -14.84 -1.82 -16.84
C GLN A 8 -13.36 -1.62 -16.44
N PRO A 9 -13.02 -1.72 -15.19
CA PRO A 9 -11.63 -1.60 -14.80
C PRO A 9 -10.86 -2.77 -15.39
N GLN A 10 -10.34 -2.59 -16.59
CA GLN A 10 -9.24 -3.39 -17.07
C GLN A 10 -7.99 -2.79 -16.46
N ILE A 11 -7.48 -3.41 -15.46
CA ILE A 11 -6.11 -3.15 -15.12
C ILE A 11 -5.31 -3.87 -16.21
N PHE A 12 -4.60 -3.15 -16.93
CA PHE A 12 -3.52 -3.31 -17.88
C PHE A 12 -2.87 -4.67 -17.77
N ALA A 13 -3.64 -5.68 -17.98
CA ALA A 13 -3.39 -7.03 -17.57
C ALA A 13 -2.11 -7.59 -18.18
N GLU A 14 -1.78 -7.21 -19.39
CA GLU A 14 -0.54 -7.67 -20.03
C GLU A 14 0.70 -7.11 -19.36
N MET A 15 0.64 -5.86 -18.95
CA MET A 15 1.72 -5.18 -18.23
C MET A 15 1.76 -5.56 -16.75
N ALA A 16 0.62 -5.85 -16.17
CA ALA A 16 0.49 -6.24 -14.79
C ALA A 16 1.31 -7.49 -14.44
N VAL A 17 1.52 -8.39 -15.37
CA VAL A 17 2.28 -9.62 -15.16
C VAL A 17 3.78 -9.39 -15.24
N THR A 18 4.23 -8.51 -16.11
CA THR A 18 5.66 -8.21 -16.29
C THR A 18 6.16 -7.15 -15.31
N GLY A 19 5.30 -6.22 -14.92
CA GLY A 19 5.61 -5.19 -13.93
C GLY A 19 6.70 -4.20 -14.32
N ASP A 20 7.16 -4.18 -15.57
CA ASP A 20 8.27 -3.33 -15.98
C ASP A 20 7.84 -1.99 -16.60
N GLY A 21 6.60 -1.90 -17.07
CA GLY A 21 6.04 -0.66 -17.62
C GLY A 21 6.75 -0.14 -18.87
N SER A 22 7.55 -0.97 -19.55
CA SER A 22 8.40 -0.54 -20.68
C SER A 22 7.58 -0.06 -21.89
N ASP A 23 6.36 -0.57 -22.05
CA ASP A 23 5.47 -0.23 -23.16
C ASP A 23 4.62 1.04 -22.91
N TRP A 24 4.72 1.62 -21.71
CA TRP A 24 3.96 2.78 -21.33
C TRP A 24 4.71 4.08 -21.60
N ASN A 25 4.02 5.08 -22.08
CA ASN A 25 4.62 6.40 -22.15
C ASN A 25 4.73 7.07 -20.77
N LEU A 26 5.64 8.01 -20.60
CA LEU A 26 5.93 8.65 -19.33
C LEU A 26 4.73 9.38 -18.70
N THR A 27 3.79 9.87 -19.54
CA THR A 27 2.58 10.55 -19.07
C THR A 27 1.61 9.56 -18.44
N GLU A 28 1.43 8.39 -19.07
CA GLU A 28 0.58 7.32 -18.54
C GLU A 28 1.14 6.77 -17.24
N LEU A 29 2.45 6.50 -17.18
CA LEU A 29 3.12 6.06 -15.97
C LEU A 29 2.98 7.06 -14.82
N GLY A 30 3.12 8.36 -15.10
CA GLY A 30 2.91 9.40 -14.09
C GLY A 30 1.47 9.45 -13.60
N LEU A 31 0.51 9.33 -14.51
CA LEU A 31 -0.92 9.35 -14.16
C LEU A 31 -1.32 8.12 -13.34
N LEU A 32 -0.83 6.93 -13.70
CA LEU A 32 -1.08 5.70 -12.94
C LEU A 32 -0.46 5.76 -11.54
N GLY A 33 0.69 6.39 -11.41
CA GLY A 33 1.33 6.62 -10.11
C GLY A 33 0.49 7.45 -9.14
N ASP A 34 -0.52 8.16 -9.63
CA ASP A 34 -1.41 9.00 -8.82
C ASP A 34 -2.75 8.31 -8.47
N VAL A 35 -2.90 7.01 -8.74
CA VAL A 35 -4.12 6.23 -8.44
C VAL A 35 -3.88 5.34 -7.22
N SER A 36 -4.81 5.38 -6.27
CA SER A 36 -4.87 4.43 -5.15
C SER A 36 -6.17 3.63 -5.17
N ILE A 37 -6.11 2.39 -4.69
CA ILE A 37 -7.24 1.47 -4.68
C ILE A 37 -7.55 1.06 -3.25
N ALA A 38 -8.75 1.34 -2.77
CA ALA A 38 -9.21 0.91 -1.45
C ALA A 38 -10.04 -0.37 -1.54
N VAL A 39 -9.67 -1.38 -0.76
CA VAL A 39 -10.29 -2.72 -0.79
C VAL A 39 -10.65 -3.14 0.64
N PRO A 40 -11.93 -3.31 0.97
CA PRO A 40 -12.33 -3.89 2.25
C PRO A 40 -11.97 -5.36 2.29
N VAL A 41 -11.33 -5.80 3.37
CA VAL A 41 -10.79 -7.16 3.47
C VAL A 41 -11.10 -7.84 4.80
N THR A 42 -11.08 -9.17 4.76
CA THR A 42 -10.87 -10.03 5.92
C THR A 42 -9.39 -10.34 6.02
N ILE A 43 -8.80 -10.15 7.19
CA ILE A 43 -7.38 -10.32 7.49
C ILE A 43 -7.22 -11.58 8.32
N PHE A 44 -6.47 -12.54 7.82
CA PHE A 44 -6.31 -13.87 8.43
C PHE A 44 -5.04 -14.01 9.27
N ASP A 45 -4.00 -13.23 8.98
CA ASP A 45 -2.76 -13.20 9.75
C ASP A 45 -2.15 -11.79 9.83
N ASP A 46 -1.18 -11.60 10.70
CA ASP A 46 -0.55 -10.31 11.05
C ASP A 46 0.29 -9.67 9.93
N GLY A 47 0.44 -10.35 8.79
CA GLY A 47 1.26 -9.86 7.68
C GLY A 47 2.76 -9.98 7.91
N ASN A 48 3.22 -10.87 8.79
CA ASN A 48 4.65 -11.14 8.89
C ASN A 48 5.15 -11.89 7.65
N HIS A 49 6.33 -11.52 7.16
CA HIS A 49 6.91 -12.09 5.94
C HIS A 49 7.31 -13.55 6.07
N THR A 50 7.75 -13.97 7.24
CA THR A 50 8.40 -15.28 7.45
C THR A 50 7.62 -16.20 8.36
N VAL A 51 7.12 -15.67 9.48
CA VAL A 51 6.41 -16.45 10.51
C VAL A 51 5.14 -15.68 10.88
N PRO A 52 4.11 -15.72 10.02
CA PRO A 52 2.87 -15.00 10.29
C PRO A 52 2.13 -15.59 11.47
N THR A 53 1.54 -14.72 12.29
CA THR A 53 0.67 -15.09 13.41
C THR A 53 -0.78 -14.98 12.95
N ARG A 54 -1.52 -16.07 13.03
CA ARG A 54 -2.92 -16.12 12.62
C ARG A 54 -3.81 -15.37 13.61
N HIS A 55 -4.83 -14.69 13.08
CA HIS A 55 -5.89 -14.08 13.86
C HIS A 55 -7.05 -15.05 14.08
N GLU A 56 -7.48 -15.20 15.32
CA GLU A 56 -8.64 -16.00 15.71
C GLU A 56 -9.53 -15.21 16.69
N PRO A 57 -10.66 -14.68 16.22
CA PRO A 57 -11.19 -14.71 14.85
C PRO A 57 -10.42 -13.78 13.89
N PRO A 58 -10.57 -13.98 12.55
CA PRO A 58 -10.00 -13.05 11.57
C PRO A 58 -10.49 -11.61 11.77
N LEU A 59 -9.64 -10.64 11.45
CA LEU A 59 -9.94 -9.22 11.59
C LEU A 59 -10.61 -8.66 10.32
N SER A 60 -11.37 -7.59 10.51
CA SER A 60 -11.83 -6.77 9.40
C SER A 60 -10.92 -5.55 9.22
N GLY A 61 -10.62 -5.17 8.00
CA GLY A 61 -9.81 -3.99 7.71
C GLY A 61 -9.99 -3.48 6.29
N MET A 62 -9.19 -2.47 5.96
CA MET A 62 -9.15 -1.86 4.63
C MET A 62 -7.72 -1.86 4.12
N LEU A 63 -7.47 -2.44 2.95
CA LEU A 63 -6.21 -2.25 2.24
C LEU A 63 -6.30 -1.05 1.30
N LEU A 64 -5.23 -0.26 1.24
CA LEU A 64 -5.12 0.89 0.35
C LEU A 64 -3.87 0.73 -0.51
N PHE A 65 -4.02 0.11 -1.66
CA PHE A 65 -2.94 -0.04 -2.63
C PHE A 65 -2.55 1.33 -3.15
N THR A 66 -1.35 1.77 -2.80
CA THR A 66 -0.87 3.11 -3.08
C THR A 66 0.53 3.04 -3.70
N PRO A 67 0.76 3.62 -4.87
CA PRO A 67 2.07 3.57 -5.51
C PRO A 67 3.12 4.36 -4.74
N GLY A 68 4.26 3.74 -4.51
CA GLY A 68 5.47 4.43 -4.08
C GLY A 68 6.09 5.25 -5.21
N ALA A 69 6.97 6.19 -4.86
CA ALA A 69 7.73 6.95 -5.87
C ALA A 69 8.69 6.03 -6.64
N LEU A 70 8.54 5.96 -7.95
CA LEU A 70 9.44 5.20 -8.82
C LEU A 70 10.64 6.06 -9.18
N LEU A 71 11.72 5.90 -8.40
CA LEU A 71 12.97 6.65 -8.58
C LEU A 71 14.10 5.81 -9.17
N ARG A 72 13.79 4.58 -9.60
CA ARG A 72 14.73 3.68 -10.27
C ARG A 72 14.91 4.10 -11.71
N ASN A 73 15.97 4.87 -11.97
CA ASN A 73 16.37 5.34 -13.31
C ASN A 73 17.51 4.47 -13.86
N GLY A 74 17.65 4.39 -15.20
CA GLY A 74 18.78 3.73 -15.86
C GLY A 74 18.49 2.34 -16.46
N ARG A 75 17.21 1.95 -16.61
CA ARG A 75 16.80 0.73 -17.32
C ARG A 75 16.23 1.01 -18.72
N GLY A 76 16.82 1.99 -19.43
CA GLY A 76 16.37 2.33 -20.77
C GLY A 76 15.28 3.42 -20.83
N TYR A 77 14.72 3.82 -19.69
CA TYR A 77 13.77 4.94 -19.59
C TYR A 77 13.95 5.70 -18.28
N THR A 78 13.48 6.94 -18.24
CA THR A 78 13.46 7.79 -17.04
C THR A 78 12.01 7.86 -16.53
N PRO A 79 11.72 7.37 -15.32
CA PRO A 79 10.37 7.44 -14.76
C PRO A 79 9.86 8.87 -14.60
N ALA A 80 8.55 9.08 -14.73
CA ALA A 80 7.94 10.38 -14.50
C ALA A 80 8.25 10.92 -13.09
N ASP A 81 8.19 10.05 -12.08
CA ASP A 81 8.49 10.39 -10.68
C ASP A 81 9.93 10.86 -10.49
N TRP A 82 10.88 10.27 -11.21
CA TRP A 82 12.27 10.75 -11.21
C TRP A 82 12.36 12.20 -11.64
N ASN A 83 11.74 12.53 -12.78
CA ASN A 83 11.76 13.89 -13.33
C ASN A 83 11.08 14.89 -12.40
N GLU A 84 10.01 14.45 -11.73
CA GLU A 84 9.27 15.27 -10.76
C GLU A 84 10.04 15.47 -9.46
N ALA A 85 10.61 14.41 -8.89
CA ALA A 85 11.20 14.44 -7.55
C ALA A 85 12.66 14.89 -7.51
N THR A 86 13.37 14.86 -8.65
CA THR A 86 14.80 15.21 -8.68
C THR A 86 15.06 16.57 -9.35
N THR A 87 16.24 17.11 -9.08
CA THR A 87 16.79 18.27 -9.79
C THR A 87 17.43 17.82 -11.11
N ASP A 88 17.75 18.77 -11.97
CA ASP A 88 18.47 18.52 -13.26
C ASP A 88 19.82 17.82 -13.06
N LYS A 89 20.39 17.89 -11.86
CA LYS A 89 21.62 17.18 -11.48
C LYS A 89 21.35 15.78 -10.90
N GLY A 90 20.13 15.28 -10.97
CA GLY A 90 19.73 13.97 -10.46
C GLY A 90 19.73 13.86 -8.92
N LYS A 91 19.72 14.98 -8.19
CA LYS A 91 19.63 14.98 -6.73
C LYS A 91 18.18 15.05 -6.29
N LEU A 92 17.81 14.27 -5.29
CA LEU A 92 16.46 14.31 -4.70
C LEU A 92 16.19 15.72 -4.12
N SER A 93 15.08 16.31 -4.54
CA SER A 93 14.58 17.57 -3.98
C SER A 93 13.50 17.26 -2.94
N ILE A 94 13.75 17.67 -1.68
CA ILE A 94 12.84 17.39 -0.56
C ILE A 94 11.45 17.96 -0.83
N ASP A 95 11.35 19.19 -1.34
CA ASP A 95 10.07 19.82 -1.62
C ASP A 95 9.33 19.19 -2.80
N ARG A 96 10.05 18.77 -3.84
CA ARG A 96 9.47 18.07 -4.99
C ARG A 96 8.97 16.67 -4.56
N TYR A 97 9.77 15.94 -3.78
CA TYR A 97 9.40 14.66 -3.22
C TYR A 97 8.19 14.76 -2.29
N TYR A 98 8.14 15.81 -1.45
CA TYR A 98 6.96 16.10 -0.64
C TYR A 98 5.71 16.37 -1.51
N ARG A 99 5.81 17.19 -2.55
CA ARG A 99 4.66 17.47 -3.43
C ARG A 99 4.13 16.21 -4.10
N LEU A 100 5.01 15.32 -4.57
CA LEU A 100 4.63 14.05 -5.14
C LEU A 100 3.85 13.18 -4.14
N TYR A 101 4.38 12.99 -2.94
CA TYR A 101 3.68 12.19 -1.94
C TYR A 101 2.46 12.88 -1.35
N ARG A 102 2.45 14.20 -1.23
CA ARG A 102 1.24 14.93 -0.86
C ARG A 102 0.11 14.63 -1.85
N ARG A 103 0.40 14.64 -3.13
CA ARG A 103 -0.58 14.33 -4.19
C ARG A 103 -1.12 12.91 -4.06
N ARG A 104 -0.29 11.93 -3.68
CA ARG A 104 -0.68 10.53 -3.51
C ARG A 104 -1.33 10.24 -2.16
N LEU A 105 -0.74 10.69 -1.07
CA LEU A 105 -1.18 10.30 0.27
C LEU A 105 -2.30 11.17 0.84
N LEU A 106 -2.36 12.46 0.50
CA LEU A 106 -3.41 13.32 1.04
C LEU A 106 -4.83 12.85 0.70
N PRO A 107 -5.15 12.45 -0.55
CA PRO A 107 -6.45 11.86 -0.86
C PRO A 107 -6.71 10.54 -0.13
N VAL A 108 -5.69 9.73 0.07
CA VAL A 108 -5.79 8.46 0.82
C VAL A 108 -6.14 8.75 2.28
N LEU A 109 -5.45 9.67 2.93
CA LEU A 109 -5.73 10.06 4.32
C LEU A 109 -7.12 10.70 4.47
N ARG A 110 -7.54 11.53 3.51
CA ARG A 110 -8.92 12.07 3.47
C ARG A 110 -9.96 10.96 3.34
N PHE A 111 -9.74 10.03 2.40
CA PHE A 111 -10.63 8.89 2.26
C PHE A 111 -10.73 8.08 3.56
N ILE A 112 -9.59 7.79 4.21
CA ILE A 112 -9.55 7.07 5.48
C ILE A 112 -10.36 7.83 6.54
N ASN A 113 -10.11 9.13 6.69
CA ASN A 113 -10.82 9.97 7.65
C ASN A 113 -12.33 9.99 7.41
N ASP A 114 -12.75 10.11 6.15
CA ASP A 114 -14.16 10.18 5.77
C ASP A 114 -14.87 8.81 5.88
N HIS A 115 -14.14 7.73 5.63
CA HIS A 115 -14.64 6.36 5.74
C HIS A 115 -14.68 5.88 7.19
N ALA A 116 -13.68 6.25 7.99
CA ALA A 116 -13.70 6.05 9.43
C ALA A 116 -14.73 6.99 10.05
N GLY A 117 -15.40 6.54 11.04
CA GLY A 117 -16.43 7.34 11.72
C GLY A 117 -16.84 6.69 13.02
N LYS A 118 -17.72 7.39 13.75
CA LYS A 118 -18.22 6.80 15.02
C LYS A 118 -18.92 5.47 14.75
N PRO A 119 -18.67 4.43 15.54
CA PRO A 119 -17.88 4.50 16.79
C PRO A 119 -16.35 4.36 16.61
N ARG A 120 -15.82 4.05 15.41
CA ARG A 120 -14.43 3.65 15.22
C ARG A 120 -13.58 4.70 14.52
N SER A 121 -12.50 5.11 15.17
CA SER A 121 -11.43 5.91 14.56
C SER A 121 -10.52 5.06 13.66
N ALA A 122 -9.70 5.71 12.83
CA ALA A 122 -8.75 5.02 11.97
C ALA A 122 -7.39 4.83 12.66
N PHE A 123 -6.88 3.61 12.60
CA PHE A 123 -5.48 3.27 12.82
C PHE A 123 -4.87 2.92 11.46
N VAL A 124 -3.84 3.64 11.03
CA VAL A 124 -3.28 3.51 9.68
C VAL A 124 -1.87 2.95 9.75
N THR A 125 -1.62 1.80 9.11
CA THR A 125 -0.26 1.30 8.92
C THR A 125 0.28 1.73 7.56
N VAL A 126 1.51 2.20 7.52
CA VAL A 126 2.19 2.73 6.33
C VAL A 126 3.51 2.01 6.15
N PRO A 127 3.75 1.30 5.04
CA PRO A 127 5.03 0.71 4.73
C PRO A 127 6.01 1.75 4.17
N GLY A 128 7.26 1.35 3.96
CA GLY A 128 8.25 2.15 3.25
C GLY A 128 7.94 2.29 1.75
N LEU A 129 6.92 3.08 1.42
CA LEU A 129 6.49 3.33 0.04
C LEU A 129 7.63 3.83 -0.84
N GLY A 130 8.00 3.06 -1.86
CA GLY A 130 9.08 3.40 -2.77
C GLY A 130 10.50 3.27 -2.17
N CYS A 131 10.66 2.80 -0.93
CA CYS A 131 11.95 2.70 -0.26
C CYS A 131 12.77 1.47 -0.70
N GLY A 132 12.13 0.44 -1.26
CA GLY A 132 12.75 -0.79 -1.74
C GLY A 132 13.27 -0.68 -3.18
N GLN A 133 12.79 -1.56 -4.04
CA GLN A 133 13.21 -1.64 -5.45
C GLN A 133 13.02 -0.34 -6.24
N PHE A 134 12.03 0.46 -5.87
CA PHE A 134 11.74 1.74 -6.53
C PHE A 134 12.71 2.86 -6.17
N ALA A 135 13.44 2.75 -5.06
CA ALA A 135 14.34 3.80 -4.57
C ALA A 135 15.50 4.11 -5.52
N GLY A 136 15.94 3.13 -6.33
CA GLY A 136 17.08 3.31 -7.22
C GLY A 136 18.32 3.78 -6.47
N PRO A 137 18.96 4.89 -6.90
CA PRO A 137 20.17 5.39 -6.24
C PRO A 137 19.95 5.98 -4.85
N PHE A 138 18.70 6.13 -4.41
CA PHE A 138 18.34 6.67 -3.09
C PHE A 138 18.01 5.56 -2.08
N HIS A 139 18.26 4.30 -2.42
CA HIS A 139 18.05 3.18 -1.51
C HIS A 139 18.77 3.39 -0.16
N GLY A 140 18.12 3.09 0.93
CA GLY A 140 18.64 3.31 2.29
C GLY A 140 18.47 4.75 2.82
N GLN A 141 17.86 5.66 2.04
CA GLN A 141 17.71 7.06 2.40
C GLN A 141 16.24 7.54 2.42
N LEU A 142 15.35 6.81 1.75
CA LEU A 142 14.00 7.31 1.51
C LEU A 142 13.07 7.16 2.72
N GLY A 143 13.34 6.24 3.63
CA GLY A 143 12.53 6.07 4.84
C GLY A 143 12.48 7.34 5.68
N THR A 144 13.63 7.98 5.95
CA THR A 144 13.69 9.25 6.68
C THR A 144 13.02 10.39 5.92
N ARG A 145 13.08 10.38 4.58
CA ARG A 145 12.38 11.37 3.75
C ARG A 145 10.88 11.17 3.79
N LEU A 146 10.42 9.92 3.74
CA LEU A 146 8.99 9.60 3.82
C LEU A 146 8.44 9.88 5.23
N GLN A 147 9.22 9.64 6.28
CA GLN A 147 8.87 10.08 7.64
C GLN A 147 8.65 11.60 7.69
N ALA A 148 9.56 12.39 7.12
CA ALA A 148 9.41 13.83 7.06
C ALA A 148 8.18 14.28 6.24
N VAL A 149 7.85 13.54 5.16
CA VAL A 149 6.61 13.75 4.40
C VAL A 149 5.38 13.51 5.27
N LEU A 150 5.32 12.40 5.99
CA LEU A 150 4.18 12.08 6.87
C LEU A 150 4.03 13.13 7.98
N GLN A 151 5.13 13.53 8.63
CA GLN A 151 5.11 14.60 9.63
C GLN A 151 4.54 15.90 9.04
N ARG A 152 5.03 16.31 7.88
CA ARG A 152 4.60 17.55 7.23
C ARG A 152 3.13 17.47 6.80
N LEU A 153 2.67 16.33 6.23
CA LEU A 153 1.27 16.11 5.90
C LEU A 153 0.36 16.23 7.12
N LEU A 154 0.74 15.61 8.24
CA LEU A 154 -0.04 15.69 9.47
C LEU A 154 0.00 17.11 10.06
N THR A 155 1.12 17.81 9.98
CA THR A 155 1.21 19.20 10.43
C THR A 155 0.32 20.14 9.60
N GLU A 156 0.31 19.97 8.27
CA GLU A 156 -0.44 20.85 7.37
C GLU A 156 -1.94 20.53 7.35
N TYR A 157 -2.32 19.26 7.49
CA TYR A 157 -3.70 18.79 7.27
C TYR A 157 -4.32 18.03 8.43
N GLY A 158 -3.57 17.63 9.44
CA GLY A 158 -4.03 16.78 10.54
C GLY A 158 -5.25 17.32 11.28
N ALA A 159 -5.35 18.64 11.46
CA ALA A 159 -6.53 19.27 12.05
C ALA A 159 -7.84 18.99 11.28
N SER A 160 -7.77 18.61 10.00
CA SER A 160 -8.91 18.23 9.17
C SER A 160 -9.22 16.72 9.20
N PHE A 161 -8.51 15.95 10.03
CA PHE A 161 -8.67 14.49 10.14
C PHE A 161 -9.12 14.05 11.53
N PRO A 162 -10.32 14.47 12.01
CA PRO A 162 -10.77 14.17 13.37
C PRO A 162 -10.99 12.68 13.66
N ASN A 163 -11.12 11.86 12.62
CA ASN A 163 -11.33 10.41 12.76
C ASN A 163 -10.01 9.61 12.61
N LEU A 164 -8.88 10.26 12.38
CA LEU A 164 -7.57 9.63 12.31
C LEU A 164 -6.91 9.63 13.68
N LYS A 165 -6.70 8.47 14.28
CA LYS A 165 -6.15 8.33 15.63
C LYS A 165 -4.64 8.10 15.62
N CYS A 166 -4.15 7.26 14.70
CA CYS A 166 -2.75 6.88 14.63
C CYS A 166 -2.29 6.66 13.18
N VAL A 167 -1.07 7.07 12.88
CA VAL A 167 -0.29 6.69 11.70
C VAL A 167 0.94 5.92 12.19
N TYR A 168 0.95 4.61 11.95
CA TYR A 168 2.05 3.71 12.28
C TYR A 168 2.90 3.50 11.03
N PHE A 169 4.11 4.03 11.01
CA PHE A 169 5.03 3.96 9.88
C PHE A 169 6.11 2.93 10.12
N ASP A 170 6.16 1.94 9.25
CA ASP A 170 7.22 0.93 9.21
C ASP A 170 8.08 1.11 7.96
N PRO A 171 9.22 1.80 8.05
CA PRO A 171 10.19 1.93 6.95
C PRO A 171 11.09 0.70 6.81
N TYR A 172 10.73 -0.43 7.37
CA TYR A 172 11.43 -1.72 7.39
C TYR A 172 12.79 -1.68 8.12
N SER A 173 13.79 -1.00 7.57
CA SER A 173 15.14 -0.89 8.16
C SER A 173 15.71 0.53 8.15
N GLU A 174 14.96 1.47 7.56
CA GLU A 174 15.42 2.84 7.39
C GLU A 174 14.76 3.74 8.43
N CYS A 175 15.28 4.27 9.36
CA CYS A 175 14.85 5.20 10.40
C CYS A 175 15.17 4.63 11.78
N GLU A 176 15.23 5.53 12.74
CA GLU A 176 15.18 5.20 14.16
C GLU A 176 13.73 5.22 14.65
N ASN A 177 13.49 4.65 15.83
CA ASN A 177 12.21 4.80 16.50
C ASN A 177 11.91 6.27 16.75
N PHE A 178 10.71 6.67 16.38
CA PHE A 178 10.26 8.03 16.58
C PHE A 178 8.77 8.02 16.96
N ARG A 179 8.38 8.98 17.79
CA ARG A 179 6.98 9.20 18.15
C ARG A 179 6.72 10.69 18.31
N SER A 180 5.60 11.15 17.79
CA SER A 180 5.09 12.51 18.03
C SER A 180 3.58 12.51 17.98
N GLU A 181 2.97 13.49 18.62
CA GLU A 181 1.55 13.77 18.51
C GLU A 181 1.34 15.06 17.73
N ILE A 182 0.53 15.02 16.68
CA ILE A 182 0.28 16.13 15.76
C ILE A 182 -1.23 16.27 15.59
N HIS A 183 -1.81 17.35 16.09
CA HIS A 183 -3.27 17.57 16.07
C HIS A 183 -4.10 16.44 16.69
N GLY A 184 -3.58 15.78 17.74
CA GLY A 184 -4.23 14.63 18.38
C GLY A 184 -4.08 13.31 17.60
N ILE A 185 -3.25 13.29 16.56
CA ILE A 185 -2.90 12.09 15.78
C ILE A 185 -1.52 11.61 16.23
N SER A 186 -1.42 10.38 16.68
CA SER A 186 -0.14 9.76 17.03
C SER A 186 0.59 9.34 15.74
N LEU A 187 1.80 9.87 15.51
CA LEU A 187 2.72 9.36 14.50
C LEU A 187 3.75 8.48 15.19
N MET A 188 3.72 7.18 14.92
CA MET A 188 4.63 6.18 15.46
C MET A 188 5.51 5.63 14.35
N VAL A 189 6.84 5.77 14.46
CA VAL A 189 7.80 5.18 13.52
C VAL A 189 8.49 4.00 14.19
N ARG A 190 8.27 2.80 13.67
CA ARG A 190 8.77 1.54 14.26
C ARG A 190 9.29 0.63 13.15
N PRO A 191 10.59 0.75 12.78
CA PRO A 191 11.18 -0.09 11.74
C PRO A 191 11.20 -1.56 12.16
N LEU A 192 10.62 -2.43 11.34
CA LEU A 192 10.42 -3.85 11.66
C LEU A 192 11.75 -4.62 11.81
N LYS A 193 12.78 -4.25 11.06
CA LYS A 193 14.06 -4.97 11.01
C LYS A 193 15.13 -4.47 11.99
N ILE A 194 14.83 -3.47 12.80
CA ILE A 194 15.78 -3.04 13.83
C ILE A 194 15.76 -4.05 14.99
N PRO A 195 16.90 -4.70 15.30
CA PRO A 195 16.99 -5.65 16.40
C PRO A 195 16.58 -5.02 17.75
N GLY A 196 15.80 -5.77 18.54
CA GLY A 196 15.31 -5.27 19.83
C GLY A 196 14.18 -4.26 19.74
N ASN A 197 13.75 -3.89 18.53
CA ASN A 197 12.58 -3.05 18.32
C ASN A 197 11.30 -3.85 18.62
N GLN A 198 10.34 -3.22 19.29
CA GLN A 198 9.02 -3.82 19.53
C GLN A 198 8.05 -3.57 18.36
N ALA A 199 8.59 -3.36 17.17
CA ALA A 199 7.81 -3.14 15.97
C ALA A 199 6.90 -4.34 15.68
N LYS A 200 5.71 -4.04 15.17
CA LYS A 200 4.70 -5.02 14.78
C LYS A 200 4.57 -5.08 13.27
N SER A 201 4.22 -6.25 12.77
CA SER A 201 3.77 -6.41 11.39
C SER A 201 2.55 -5.52 11.11
N GLN A 202 2.25 -5.24 9.84
CA GLN A 202 1.34 -4.16 9.48
C GLN A 202 -0.15 -4.55 9.45
N LEU A 203 -0.47 -5.81 9.71
CA LEU A 203 -1.84 -6.32 9.75
C LEU A 203 -2.25 -6.85 11.14
N CYS A 204 -1.58 -6.41 12.21
CA CYS A 204 -2.01 -6.70 13.58
C CYS A 204 -3.30 -5.95 13.94
N SER A 205 -3.97 -6.40 14.99
CA SER A 205 -5.07 -5.63 15.57
C SER A 205 -4.55 -4.27 16.07
N PRO A 206 -5.32 -3.17 15.91
CA PRO A 206 -4.90 -1.86 16.43
C PRO A 206 -4.43 -1.86 17.88
N VAL A 207 -5.05 -2.67 18.74
CA VAL A 207 -4.67 -2.79 20.17
C VAL A 207 -3.26 -3.35 20.38
N ASP A 208 -2.74 -4.15 19.42
CA ASP A 208 -1.42 -4.75 19.53
C ASP A 208 -0.27 -3.72 19.34
N TYR A 209 -0.59 -2.57 18.75
CA TYR A 209 0.37 -1.47 18.55
C TYR A 209 0.43 -0.50 19.73
N ALA A 210 -0.47 -0.65 20.72
CA ALA A 210 -0.53 0.25 21.85
C ALA A 210 0.77 0.19 22.67
N GLU A 211 1.32 1.35 22.96
CA GLU A 211 2.39 1.56 23.92
C GLU A 211 1.80 2.15 25.20
N GLU A 212 2.65 2.51 26.15
CA GLU A 212 2.21 3.07 27.42
C GLU A 212 1.26 4.26 27.21
N CYS A 213 0.11 4.23 27.86
CA CYS A 213 -0.97 5.23 27.79
C CYS A 213 -1.74 5.29 26.46
N ASP A 214 -1.52 4.37 25.51
CA ASP A 214 -2.32 4.32 24.29
C ASP A 214 -3.60 3.50 24.47
N ASP A 215 -4.67 3.95 23.82
CA ASP A 215 -5.89 3.19 23.64
C ASP A 215 -6.31 3.22 22.15
N PHE A 216 -6.17 2.08 21.49
CA PHE A 216 -6.59 1.87 20.10
C PHE A 216 -7.72 0.82 19.99
N SER A 217 -8.41 0.50 21.10
CA SER A 217 -9.49 -0.51 21.16
C SER A 217 -10.65 -0.14 20.22
N GLU A 218 -10.97 1.15 20.13
CA GLU A 218 -12.02 1.69 19.26
C GLU A 218 -11.48 2.13 17.88
N CYS A 219 -10.40 1.48 17.39
CA CYS A 219 -9.86 1.76 16.08
C CYS A 219 -10.18 0.65 15.08
N ALA A 220 -10.39 1.06 13.81
CA ALA A 220 -10.42 0.18 12.66
C ALA A 220 -9.08 0.22 11.95
N LEU A 221 -8.61 -0.93 11.46
CA LEU A 221 -7.34 -1.03 10.74
C LEU A 221 -7.49 -0.62 9.28
N TYR A 222 -6.66 0.33 8.87
CA TYR A 222 -6.41 0.73 7.49
C TYR A 222 -4.94 0.48 7.19
N SER A 223 -4.64 -0.36 6.22
CA SER A 223 -3.25 -0.68 5.88
C SER A 223 -2.93 -0.21 4.47
N ILE A 224 -2.00 0.74 4.36
CA ILE A 224 -1.48 1.15 3.06
C ILE A 224 -0.59 0.03 2.53
N VAL A 225 -0.77 -0.33 1.27
CA VAL A 225 0.01 -1.35 0.57
C VAL A 225 0.97 -0.67 -0.39
N ALA A 226 2.25 -0.96 -0.26
CA ALA A 226 3.25 -0.52 -1.23
C ALA A 226 3.04 -1.28 -2.55
N TRP A 227 2.43 -0.63 -3.50
CA TRP A 227 2.00 -1.19 -4.76
C TRP A 227 2.80 -0.61 -5.93
N ASP A 228 2.91 -1.41 -6.96
CA ASP A 228 3.45 -1.05 -8.27
C ASP A 228 2.30 -0.58 -9.17
N HIS A 229 2.32 0.67 -9.59
CA HIS A 229 1.25 1.28 -10.38
C HIS A 229 1.11 0.75 -11.82
N VAL A 230 2.04 -0.08 -12.27
CA VAL A 230 2.00 -0.73 -13.60
C VAL A 230 1.62 -2.21 -13.52
N SER A 231 1.32 -2.71 -12.33
CA SER A 231 0.96 -4.10 -12.11
C SER A 231 -0.44 -4.25 -11.48
N TRP A 232 -0.95 -5.46 -11.52
CA TRP A 232 -2.19 -5.80 -10.83
C TRP A 232 -1.97 -5.77 -9.30
N PRO A 233 -2.86 -5.18 -8.51
CA PRO A 233 -2.73 -5.22 -7.05
C PRO A 233 -2.65 -6.66 -6.55
N GLY A 234 -1.64 -6.96 -5.76
CA GLY A 234 -1.35 -8.31 -5.28
C GLY A 234 -0.53 -9.19 -6.24
N ASN A 235 -0.01 -8.64 -7.34
CA ASN A 235 0.72 -9.42 -8.35
C ASN A 235 1.96 -10.11 -7.81
N ASP A 236 2.62 -9.58 -6.82
CA ASP A 236 3.79 -10.20 -6.18
C ASP A 236 3.44 -11.53 -5.50
N PHE A 237 2.15 -11.77 -5.26
CA PHE A 237 1.63 -13.02 -4.73
C PHE A 237 1.13 -14.00 -5.81
N PHE A 238 1.16 -13.65 -7.07
CA PHE A 238 0.61 -14.53 -8.13
C PHE A 238 1.23 -15.92 -8.14
N VAL A 239 2.52 -16.02 -7.88
CA VAL A 239 3.23 -17.31 -7.76
C VAL A 239 3.26 -17.87 -6.32
N GLY A 240 2.50 -17.29 -5.40
CA GLY A 240 2.40 -17.75 -4.01
C GLY A 240 3.53 -17.25 -3.08
N SER A 241 4.26 -16.23 -3.45
CA SER A 241 5.33 -15.67 -2.62
C SER A 241 4.81 -14.61 -1.64
N ARG A 242 5.34 -14.59 -0.40
CA ARG A 242 5.13 -13.56 0.63
C ARG A 242 6.37 -12.66 0.77
N ALA A 243 7.01 -12.28 -0.32
CA ALA A 243 8.31 -11.62 -0.26
C ALA A 243 8.24 -10.09 -0.15
N THR A 244 7.25 -9.47 -0.74
CA THR A 244 7.05 -8.00 -0.76
C THR A 244 5.85 -7.60 0.08
N ASP A 245 5.70 -6.31 0.34
CA ASP A 245 4.53 -5.78 1.07
C ASP A 245 3.22 -6.10 0.35
N ASP A 246 3.18 -5.94 -0.97
CA ASP A 246 2.02 -6.29 -1.80
C ASP A 246 1.71 -7.79 -1.73
N GLY A 247 2.72 -8.63 -1.90
CA GLY A 247 2.58 -10.09 -1.80
C GLY A 247 2.16 -10.58 -0.42
N VAL A 248 2.73 -9.99 0.64
CA VAL A 248 2.37 -10.32 2.03
C VAL A 248 0.90 -9.99 2.29
N LYS A 249 0.46 -8.80 1.93
CA LYS A 249 -0.91 -8.36 2.22
C LYS A 249 -1.94 -9.09 1.36
N ALA A 250 -1.57 -9.44 0.12
CA ALA A 250 -2.40 -10.31 -0.71
C ALA A 250 -2.51 -11.74 -0.13
N ALA A 251 -1.42 -12.28 0.41
CA ALA A 251 -1.41 -13.60 1.03
C ALA A 251 -2.20 -13.65 2.35
N ALA A 252 -2.09 -12.61 3.17
CA ALA A 252 -2.70 -12.52 4.49
C ALA A 252 -4.19 -12.18 4.47
N THR A 253 -4.75 -11.78 3.33
CA THR A 253 -6.12 -11.27 3.20
C THR A 253 -6.88 -11.88 2.03
N ASN A 254 -8.20 -11.69 2.00
CA ASN A 254 -9.02 -12.05 0.85
C ASN A 254 -9.03 -10.99 -0.27
N SER A 255 -8.05 -10.08 -0.31
CA SER A 255 -8.03 -8.98 -1.29
C SER A 255 -8.12 -9.48 -2.74
N MET A 256 -7.45 -10.59 -3.07
CA MET A 256 -7.49 -11.18 -4.41
C MET A 256 -8.92 -11.61 -4.81
N SER A 257 -9.69 -12.20 -3.89
CA SER A 257 -11.11 -12.51 -4.13
C SER A 257 -11.93 -11.24 -4.35
N VAL A 258 -11.70 -10.22 -3.55
CA VAL A 258 -12.42 -8.95 -3.65
C VAL A 258 -12.13 -8.26 -4.98
N LEU A 259 -10.87 -8.24 -5.39
CA LEU A 259 -10.42 -7.59 -6.62
C LEU A 259 -10.82 -8.36 -7.88
N THR A 260 -10.71 -9.67 -7.88
CA THR A 260 -11.00 -10.50 -9.06
C THR A 260 -12.48 -10.92 -9.18
N GLY A 261 -13.23 -10.81 -8.10
CA GLY A 261 -14.60 -11.35 -8.01
C GLY A 261 -14.65 -12.90 -7.94
N VAL A 262 -13.49 -13.55 -7.75
CA VAL A 262 -13.40 -15.02 -7.66
C VAL A 262 -13.17 -15.40 -6.20
N GLY A 263 -14.00 -16.31 -5.68
CA GLY A 263 -13.87 -16.83 -4.31
C GLY A 263 -12.56 -17.56 -4.10
N GLY A 264 -12.09 -17.58 -2.86
CA GLY A 264 -10.90 -18.31 -2.44
C GLY A 264 -11.00 -18.69 -0.98
N ALA A 265 -9.94 -19.27 -0.42
CA ALA A 265 -9.87 -19.63 0.98
C ALA A 265 -8.47 -19.42 1.55
N TYR A 266 -8.39 -19.06 2.84
CA TYR A 266 -7.14 -19.00 3.55
C TYR A 266 -6.72 -20.41 3.95
N ALA A 267 -5.50 -20.81 3.56
CA ALA A 267 -4.89 -22.10 3.88
C ALA A 267 -3.93 -21.93 5.09
N PRO A 268 -4.35 -22.33 6.30
CA PRO A 268 -3.55 -22.11 7.51
C PRO A 268 -2.16 -22.75 7.48
N GLU A 269 -2.05 -23.93 6.86
CA GLU A 269 -0.81 -24.70 6.78
C GLU A 269 0.26 -24.01 5.94
N SER A 270 -0.13 -23.18 4.97
CA SER A 270 0.79 -22.39 4.14
C SER A 270 0.78 -20.90 4.47
N SER A 271 -0.13 -20.47 5.36
CA SER A 271 -0.36 -19.06 5.69
C SER A 271 -0.58 -18.19 4.45
N LYS A 272 -1.45 -18.64 3.55
CA LYS A 272 -1.73 -17.98 2.28
C LYS A 272 -3.19 -18.06 1.90
N TYR A 273 -3.73 -16.98 1.36
CA TYR A 273 -5.05 -16.95 0.74
C TYR A 273 -4.96 -17.54 -0.67
N GLN A 274 -5.60 -18.67 -0.90
CA GLN A 274 -5.49 -19.46 -2.13
C GLN A 274 -6.69 -19.26 -3.05
N PRO A 275 -6.51 -19.34 -4.39
CA PRO A 275 -7.61 -19.37 -5.32
C PRO A 275 -8.38 -20.71 -5.24
N PRO A 276 -9.61 -20.79 -5.77
CA PRO A 276 -10.35 -22.05 -5.81
C PRO A 276 -9.75 -23.02 -6.85
N PRO A 277 -9.96 -24.33 -6.71
CA PRO A 277 -9.66 -25.28 -7.78
C PRO A 277 -10.34 -24.88 -9.11
N PRO A 278 -9.74 -25.13 -10.28
CA PRO A 278 -8.51 -25.90 -10.47
C PRO A 278 -7.21 -25.10 -10.43
N TYR A 279 -7.23 -23.84 -10.00
CA TYR A 279 -6.08 -22.96 -10.06
C TYR A 279 -5.06 -23.29 -8.97
N ALA A 280 -3.80 -23.48 -9.37
CA ALA A 280 -2.70 -23.73 -8.44
C ALA A 280 -2.27 -22.48 -7.64
N ASN A 281 -2.44 -21.31 -8.23
CA ASN A 281 -2.12 -20.00 -7.65
C ASN A 281 -2.90 -18.89 -8.37
N TRP A 282 -2.85 -17.68 -7.84
CA TRP A 282 -3.53 -16.51 -8.41
C TRP A 282 -2.99 -16.11 -9.79
N GLY A 283 -1.71 -16.37 -10.08
CA GLY A 283 -1.12 -16.15 -11.39
C GLY A 283 -1.82 -16.97 -12.47
N ALA A 284 -2.05 -18.26 -12.24
CA ALA A 284 -2.75 -19.13 -13.18
C ALA A 284 -4.18 -18.63 -13.47
N LEU A 285 -4.90 -18.17 -12.44
CA LEU A 285 -6.23 -17.59 -12.61
C LEU A 285 -6.18 -16.28 -13.41
N VAL A 286 -5.27 -15.38 -13.07
CA VAL A 286 -5.12 -14.09 -13.75
C VAL A 286 -4.74 -14.30 -15.21
N ASP A 287 -3.79 -15.19 -15.51
CA ASP A 287 -3.37 -15.52 -16.88
C ASP A 287 -4.51 -16.07 -17.73
N GLU A 288 -5.38 -16.90 -17.16
CA GLU A 288 -6.55 -17.38 -17.85
C GLU A 288 -7.53 -16.25 -18.14
N LYS A 289 -7.77 -15.38 -17.14
CA LYS A 289 -8.69 -14.24 -17.31
C LYS A 289 -8.15 -13.21 -18.31
N ILE A 290 -6.85 -12.99 -18.35
CA ILE A 290 -6.20 -12.15 -19.37
C ILE A 290 -6.45 -12.76 -20.77
N ARG A 291 -6.12 -14.03 -20.96
CA ARG A 291 -6.28 -14.73 -22.24
C ARG A 291 -7.71 -14.76 -22.73
N SER A 292 -8.67 -14.87 -21.86
CA SER A 292 -10.10 -14.84 -22.19
C SER A 292 -10.66 -13.42 -22.37
N GLY A 293 -9.87 -12.37 -22.14
CA GLY A 293 -10.31 -10.97 -22.17
C GLY A 293 -11.31 -10.60 -21.05
N ASN A 294 -11.41 -11.45 -20.02
CA ASN A 294 -12.40 -11.31 -18.94
C ASN A 294 -11.81 -10.83 -17.62
N LEU A 295 -10.57 -10.36 -17.60
CA LEU A 295 -10.02 -9.77 -16.39
C LEU A 295 -10.65 -8.40 -16.16
N ARG A 296 -11.40 -8.28 -15.08
CA ARG A 296 -12.06 -7.05 -14.67
C ARG A 296 -11.84 -6.83 -13.18
N LEU A 297 -11.34 -5.68 -12.81
CA LEU A 297 -11.41 -5.16 -11.44
C LEU A 297 -12.84 -4.66 -11.24
N TRP A 298 -13.73 -5.51 -10.83
CA TRP A 298 -15.07 -5.08 -10.50
C TRP A 298 -15.41 -5.52 -9.08
N ASN A 299 -15.52 -4.53 -8.21
CA ASN A 299 -16.14 -4.71 -6.93
C ASN A 299 -16.89 -3.41 -6.58
N PRO A 300 -18.21 -3.46 -6.31
CA PRO A 300 -18.98 -2.28 -5.94
C PRO A 300 -18.51 -1.64 -4.62
N ARG A 301 -17.69 -2.35 -3.83
CA ARG A 301 -17.08 -1.84 -2.60
C ARG A 301 -15.67 -1.28 -2.80
N ALA A 302 -15.05 -1.48 -3.96
CA ALA A 302 -13.77 -0.87 -4.27
C ALA A 302 -13.97 0.62 -4.55
N VAL A 303 -13.10 1.45 -3.98
CA VAL A 303 -13.12 2.89 -4.17
C VAL A 303 -11.90 3.31 -4.97
N TRP A 304 -12.14 3.88 -6.13
CA TRP A 304 -11.12 4.46 -6.97
C TRP A 304 -11.02 5.95 -6.69
N ARG A 305 -9.82 6.43 -6.45
CA ARG A 305 -9.57 7.86 -6.29
C ARG A 305 -8.43 8.29 -7.19
N ALA A 306 -8.74 9.17 -8.15
CA ALA A 306 -7.73 9.93 -8.86
C ALA A 306 -7.20 11.04 -7.95
N VAL A 307 -5.90 11.22 -7.93
CA VAL A 307 -5.27 12.29 -7.18
C VAL A 307 -5.27 13.55 -8.04
N GLU A 308 -5.85 14.62 -7.54
CA GLU A 308 -5.81 15.91 -8.25
C GLU A 308 -4.37 16.42 -8.36
N THR A 309 -3.99 16.77 -9.58
CA THR A 309 -2.63 17.23 -9.92
C THR A 309 -2.40 18.73 -9.66
N LYS A 310 -3.26 19.38 -8.90
CA LYS A 310 -3.11 20.82 -8.57
C LYS A 310 -2.11 21.05 -7.46
#